data_68aa586d7902402a7269ccc4f9e17c28
#
_entry.id   68aa586d7902402a7269ccc4f9e17c28
#
_cell.length_a   1.000
_cell.length_b   1.000
_cell.length_c   1.000
_cell.angle_alpha   90.00
_cell.angle_beta   90.00
_cell.angle_gamma   90.00
#
_symmetry.space_group_name_H-M   'P 1'
#
loop_
_entity.id
_entity.type
_entity.pdbx_description
1 polymer ?
#
loop_
_entity_poly.entity_id
_entity_poly.type
_entity_poly.pdbx_seq_one_letter_code
_entity_poly.pdbx_strand_id
1 'polypeptide(L)'
;MLFSAMKRPVAPAVPIVNGKPDSLAPYRFVKNHFWDDVLFNDDRLLRTPFFESKLDEYFKYYVSAEPDSLIEEVKYMLLMAKTGKEIYPYLLTKFTNKYMAPEFMGQDKVFVYLFENFYAKGDTVILNPASRKTVTERAYSLMANQLGLPAPALDLVDSLGKAVSLYNLPATYTMVVFYDPNCGHCKEELPRLDSFYRAKWKAVGMTMIGVNIYDAEQAAWKKFVVEKNLKNWIHAYQTKAAKEADEKAGRANYRQLYDIYKTPTVYLLDKDKRIIAKQLTIEQFDDIIQVKSKKPTTQ
;
A
#
# COMPACT_ATOMS: atom_id res chain seq x y z
N MET A 1 11.10 6.55 37.78
CA MET A 1 11.23 6.70 36.32
C MET A 1 10.29 5.79 35.53
N LEU A 2 10.34 4.44 35.61
CA LEU A 2 9.40 3.58 34.86
C LEU A 2 7.92 3.81 35.20
N PHE A 3 7.56 4.05 36.46
CA PHE A 3 6.18 4.37 36.87
C PHE A 3 5.68 5.70 36.30
N SER A 4 6.56 6.68 36.09
CA SER A 4 6.17 7.94 35.44
C SER A 4 5.82 7.71 33.97
N ALA A 5 6.56 6.85 33.27
CA ALA A 5 6.32 6.50 31.88
C ALA A 5 4.94 5.84 31.62
N MET A 6 4.30 5.29 32.65
CA MET A 6 2.95 4.73 32.58
C MET A 6 1.86 5.83 32.51
N LYS A 7 2.12 7.02 33.03
CA LYS A 7 1.14 8.09 33.11
C LYS A 7 0.64 8.53 31.72
N ARG A 8 -0.57 9.04 31.72
CA ARG A 8 -1.17 9.75 30.57
C ARG A 8 -1.29 11.22 30.92
N PRO A 9 -0.97 12.15 29.97
CA PRO A 9 -1.24 13.58 30.20
C PRO A 9 -2.73 13.80 30.40
N VAL A 10 -3.06 14.65 31.36
CA VAL A 10 -4.45 15.07 31.58
C VAL A 10 -4.77 16.23 30.65
N ALA A 11 -5.82 16.07 29.84
CA ALA A 11 -6.25 17.11 28.93
C ALA A 11 -6.66 18.39 29.71
N PRO A 12 -6.15 19.57 29.33
CA PRO A 12 -6.58 20.84 29.95
C PRO A 12 -8.02 21.17 29.55
N ALA A 13 -8.64 22.11 30.26
CA ALA A 13 -9.90 22.69 29.83
C ALA A 13 -9.79 23.36 28.46
N VAL A 14 -10.90 23.39 27.70
CA VAL A 14 -10.93 24.02 26.38
C VAL A 14 -10.66 25.51 26.50
N PRO A 15 -9.55 26.04 25.95
CA PRO A 15 -9.26 27.47 26.03
C PRO A 15 -10.15 28.28 25.08
N ILE A 16 -10.40 29.53 25.42
CA ILE A 16 -11.04 30.48 24.52
C ILE A 16 -9.95 31.33 23.85
N VAL A 17 -9.86 31.22 22.51
CA VAL A 17 -8.90 31.96 21.69
C VAL A 17 -9.68 32.87 20.74
N ASN A 18 -9.41 34.20 20.81
CA ASN A 18 -10.13 35.22 20.03
C ASN A 18 -11.67 35.11 20.15
N GLY A 19 -12.17 34.87 21.37
CA GLY A 19 -13.59 34.78 21.67
C GLY A 19 -14.27 33.49 21.24
N LYS A 20 -13.53 32.47 20.73
CA LYS A 20 -14.06 31.18 20.32
C LYS A 20 -13.36 30.03 21.07
N PRO A 21 -14.09 28.95 21.44
CA PRO A 21 -13.47 27.78 22.05
C PRO A 21 -12.58 27.04 21.05
N ASP A 22 -11.32 26.79 21.43
CA ASP A 22 -10.41 25.92 20.68
C ASP A 22 -10.57 24.47 21.13
N SER A 23 -11.56 23.79 20.60
CA SER A 23 -11.88 22.40 20.98
C SER A 23 -10.78 21.39 20.66
N LEU A 24 -9.80 21.72 19.80
CA LEU A 24 -8.67 20.86 19.47
C LEU A 24 -7.46 21.06 20.40
N ALA A 25 -7.43 22.13 21.21
CA ALA A 25 -6.30 22.41 22.10
C ALA A 25 -6.04 21.28 23.12
N PRO A 26 -7.06 20.67 23.77
CA PRO A 26 -6.86 19.55 24.67
C PRO A 26 -6.25 18.32 23.97
N TYR A 27 -6.71 18.03 22.77
CA TYR A 27 -6.15 16.92 21.95
C TYR A 27 -4.67 17.17 21.61
N ARG A 28 -4.35 18.38 21.10
CA ARG A 28 -2.96 18.76 20.79
C ARG A 28 -2.06 18.69 22.01
N PHE A 29 -2.55 19.14 23.16
CA PHE A 29 -1.82 19.09 24.43
C PHE A 29 -1.50 17.63 24.78
N VAL A 30 -2.50 16.74 24.82
CA VAL A 30 -2.30 15.32 25.14
C VAL A 30 -1.33 14.67 24.17
N LYS A 31 -1.47 14.88 22.86
CA LYS A 31 -0.56 14.36 21.84
C LYS A 31 0.88 14.80 22.09
N ASN A 32 1.10 16.09 22.31
CA ASN A 32 2.45 16.66 22.45
C ASN A 32 3.16 16.20 23.74
N HIS A 33 2.39 15.90 24.79
CA HIS A 33 2.91 15.48 26.09
C HIS A 33 2.79 13.96 26.36
N PHE A 34 2.36 13.19 25.35
CA PHE A 34 2.08 11.75 25.54
C PHE A 34 3.31 10.95 25.96
N TRP A 35 4.49 11.39 25.53
CA TRP A 35 5.76 10.70 25.72
C TRP A 35 6.74 11.41 26.65
N ASP A 36 6.33 12.48 27.33
CA ASP A 36 7.23 13.31 28.15
C ASP A 36 8.04 12.53 29.21
N ASP A 37 7.42 11.54 29.83
CA ASP A 37 8.06 10.69 30.85
C ASP A 37 8.66 9.38 30.29
N VAL A 38 8.73 9.20 28.98
CA VAL A 38 9.22 7.97 28.35
C VAL A 38 10.61 8.18 27.74
N LEU A 39 11.59 7.46 28.28
CA LEU A 39 12.92 7.39 27.70
C LEU A 39 12.99 6.22 26.71
N PHE A 40 12.82 6.49 25.42
CA PHE A 40 12.78 5.45 24.37
C PHE A 40 14.06 4.62 24.23
N ASN A 41 15.15 5.01 24.83
CA ASN A 41 16.40 4.23 24.90
C ASN A 41 16.54 3.35 26.15
N ASP A 42 15.51 3.28 26.99
CA ASP A 42 15.51 2.43 28.18
C ASP A 42 14.92 1.05 27.86
N ASP A 43 15.76 0.04 27.67
CA ASP A 43 15.38 -1.34 27.33
C ASP A 43 14.40 -1.96 28.34
N ARG A 44 14.34 -1.46 29.59
CA ARG A 44 13.42 -1.94 30.62
C ARG A 44 11.96 -1.68 30.28
N LEU A 45 11.66 -0.73 29.37
CA LEU A 45 10.31 -0.47 28.87
C LEU A 45 9.68 -1.73 28.27
N LEU A 46 10.47 -2.57 27.58
CA LEU A 46 10.00 -3.82 26.98
C LEU A 46 9.52 -4.86 27.99
N ARG A 47 9.95 -4.73 29.25
CA ARG A 47 9.57 -5.63 30.35
C ARG A 47 8.39 -5.09 31.17
N THR A 48 7.81 -3.96 30.74
CA THR A 48 6.64 -3.37 31.41
C THR A 48 5.34 -3.78 30.72
N PRO A 49 4.26 -3.99 31.46
CA PRO A 49 2.98 -4.41 30.88
C PRO A 49 2.26 -3.27 30.12
N PHE A 50 2.72 -2.02 30.24
CA PHE A 50 2.04 -0.86 29.71
C PHE A 50 2.64 -0.32 28.40
N PHE A 51 3.92 -0.57 28.10
CA PHE A 51 4.61 0.10 27.00
C PHE A 51 3.97 -0.20 25.65
N GLU A 52 3.70 -1.46 25.38
CA GLU A 52 3.11 -1.86 24.09
C GLU A 52 1.70 -1.32 23.92
N SER A 53 0.86 -1.43 24.96
CA SER A 53 -0.49 -0.86 24.91
C SER A 53 -0.51 0.66 24.79
N LYS A 54 0.45 1.35 25.43
CA LYS A 54 0.63 2.80 25.30
C LYS A 54 1.05 3.19 23.87
N LEU A 55 1.92 2.40 23.26
CA LEU A 55 2.35 2.61 21.87
C LEU A 55 1.17 2.44 20.89
N ASP A 56 0.40 1.37 21.04
CA ASP A 56 -0.75 1.09 20.18
C ASP A 56 -1.86 2.14 20.38
N GLU A 57 -2.12 2.58 21.62
CA GLU A 57 -3.03 3.70 21.93
C GLU A 57 -2.63 4.99 21.22
N TYR A 58 -1.33 5.34 21.25
CA TYR A 58 -0.82 6.55 20.61
C TYR A 58 -1.06 6.54 19.10
N PHE A 59 -0.68 5.46 18.44
CA PHE A 59 -0.89 5.34 16.98
C PHE A 59 -2.35 5.26 16.59
N LYS A 60 -3.21 4.74 17.45
CA LYS A 60 -4.65 4.62 17.19
C LYS A 60 -5.39 5.94 17.34
N TYR A 61 -5.05 6.76 18.33
CA TYR A 61 -5.86 7.91 18.70
C TYR A 61 -5.19 9.27 18.47
N TYR A 62 -3.85 9.33 18.39
CA TYR A 62 -3.11 10.59 18.34
C TYR A 62 -2.27 10.76 17.08
N VAL A 63 -2.13 9.75 16.25
CA VAL A 63 -1.41 9.85 14.99
C VAL A 63 -2.39 9.75 13.83
N SER A 64 -2.26 10.67 12.87
CA SER A 64 -3.03 10.58 11.63
C SER A 64 -2.65 9.30 10.88
N ALA A 65 -3.64 8.66 10.23
CA ALA A 65 -3.41 7.48 9.38
C ALA A 65 -2.65 7.80 8.08
N GLU A 66 -2.45 9.09 7.78
CA GLU A 66 -1.69 9.56 6.62
C GLU A 66 -0.22 9.10 6.70
N PRO A 67 0.33 8.53 5.60
CA PRO A 67 1.67 7.95 5.62
C PRO A 67 2.78 8.89 6.09
N ASP A 68 2.74 10.17 5.71
CA ASP A 68 3.77 11.14 6.09
C ASP A 68 3.73 11.46 7.59
N SER A 69 2.53 11.53 8.18
CA SER A 69 2.38 11.68 9.64
C SER A 69 2.92 10.46 10.39
N LEU A 70 2.64 9.26 9.89
CA LEU A 70 3.15 8.02 10.46
C LEU A 70 4.69 7.94 10.37
N ILE A 71 5.26 8.36 9.23
CA ILE A 71 6.73 8.39 9.03
C ILE A 71 7.40 9.29 10.06
N GLU A 72 6.88 10.49 10.31
CA GLU A 72 7.49 11.41 11.27
C GLU A 72 7.46 10.85 12.70
N GLU A 73 6.36 10.23 13.12
CA GLU A 73 6.25 9.62 14.45
C GLU A 73 7.17 8.38 14.59
N VAL A 74 7.17 7.50 13.58
CA VAL A 74 8.05 6.32 13.57
C VAL A 74 9.52 6.71 13.57
N LYS A 75 9.90 7.69 12.75
CA LYS A 75 11.24 8.27 12.70
C LYS A 75 11.67 8.83 14.05
N TYR A 76 10.81 9.64 14.69
CA TYR A 76 11.08 10.20 16.01
C TYR A 76 11.38 9.09 17.01
N MET A 77 10.50 8.10 17.13
CA MET A 77 10.65 7.01 18.10
C MET A 77 11.93 6.18 17.86
N LEU A 78 12.23 5.86 16.60
CA LEU A 78 13.43 5.10 16.26
C LEU A 78 14.72 5.89 16.53
N LEU A 79 14.74 7.19 16.26
CA LEU A 79 15.88 8.02 16.55
C LEU A 79 16.12 8.15 18.07
N MET A 80 15.05 8.31 18.86
CA MET A 80 15.13 8.38 20.31
C MET A 80 15.52 7.03 20.94
N ALA A 81 15.14 5.92 20.32
CA ALA A 81 15.51 4.56 20.77
C ALA A 81 16.90 4.10 20.32
N LYS A 82 17.60 4.86 19.44
CA LYS A 82 18.79 4.39 18.69
C LYS A 82 19.92 3.83 19.55
N THR A 83 20.06 4.29 20.79
CA THR A 83 21.09 3.81 21.74
C THR A 83 20.65 2.65 22.61
N GLY A 84 19.37 2.28 22.58
CA GLY A 84 18.83 1.10 23.29
C GLY A 84 19.23 -0.19 22.55
N LYS A 85 19.69 -1.17 23.30
CA LYS A 85 20.19 -2.43 22.73
C LYS A 85 19.07 -3.40 22.32
N GLU A 86 17.96 -3.37 23.03
CA GLU A 86 16.81 -4.26 22.80
C GLU A 86 15.62 -3.49 22.22
N ILE A 87 15.34 -2.29 22.74
CA ILE A 87 14.15 -1.53 22.36
C ILE A 87 14.22 -0.99 20.93
N TYR A 88 15.41 -0.58 20.46
CA TYR A 88 15.58 -0.12 19.08
C TYR A 88 15.28 -1.24 18.05
N PRO A 89 15.94 -2.42 18.13
CA PRO A 89 15.59 -3.53 17.24
C PRO A 89 14.12 -3.96 17.35
N TYR A 90 13.56 -3.95 18.55
CA TYR A 90 12.15 -4.26 18.77
C TYR A 90 11.23 -3.29 18.02
N LEU A 91 11.39 -1.98 18.21
CA LEU A 91 10.57 -0.96 17.55
C LEU A 91 10.73 -1.01 16.03
N LEU A 92 11.95 -1.12 15.53
CA LEU A 92 12.20 -1.22 14.09
C LEU A 92 11.52 -2.45 13.50
N THR A 93 11.60 -3.60 14.16
CA THR A 93 10.93 -4.83 13.74
C THR A 93 9.40 -4.72 13.83
N LYS A 94 8.87 -4.15 14.92
CA LYS A 94 7.42 -3.95 15.11
C LYS A 94 6.83 -3.07 14.01
N PHE A 95 7.45 -1.93 13.73
CA PHE A 95 6.98 -1.03 12.66
C PHE A 95 7.16 -1.65 11.27
N THR A 96 8.26 -2.35 11.03
CA THR A 96 8.48 -3.08 9.78
C THR A 96 7.36 -4.08 9.53
N ASN A 97 7.06 -4.94 10.48
CA ASN A 97 6.01 -5.94 10.34
C ASN A 97 4.62 -5.31 10.13
N LYS A 98 4.32 -4.24 10.87
CA LYS A 98 3.05 -3.51 10.74
C LYS A 98 2.85 -2.92 9.35
N TYR A 99 3.87 -2.27 8.78
CA TYR A 99 3.75 -1.52 7.53
C TYR A 99 4.20 -2.28 6.28
N MET A 100 4.82 -3.45 6.43
CA MET A 100 5.09 -4.37 5.32
C MET A 100 3.80 -5.00 4.75
N ALA A 101 2.75 -5.13 5.59
CA ALA A 101 1.41 -5.55 5.19
C ALA A 101 0.37 -4.62 5.87
N PRO A 102 0.27 -3.37 5.42
CA PRO A 102 -0.49 -2.35 6.12
C PRO A 102 -2.00 -2.56 6.03
N GLU A 103 -2.73 -2.09 7.04
CA GLU A 103 -4.19 -2.13 7.09
C GLU A 103 -4.85 -1.15 6.10
N PHE A 104 -4.22 0.02 5.90
CA PHE A 104 -4.76 1.06 5.03
C PHE A 104 -3.88 1.27 3.80
N MET A 105 -4.54 1.53 2.67
CA MET A 105 -3.88 1.82 1.40
C MET A 105 -2.91 3.00 1.54
N GLY A 106 -1.70 2.84 0.98
CA GLY A 106 -0.65 3.88 0.98
C GLY A 106 0.27 3.87 2.20
N GLN A 107 -0.07 3.17 3.29
CA GLN A 107 0.80 3.07 4.46
C GLN A 107 2.04 2.19 4.22
N ASP A 108 2.09 1.42 3.15
CA ASP A 108 3.29 0.77 2.65
C ASP A 108 4.45 1.76 2.38
N LYS A 109 4.16 3.05 2.19
CA LYS A 109 5.16 4.13 2.13
C LYS A 109 6.01 4.20 3.42
N VAL A 110 5.41 3.91 4.57
CA VAL A 110 6.12 3.85 5.86
C VAL A 110 7.16 2.72 5.86
N PHE A 111 6.79 1.54 5.34
CA PHE A 111 7.74 0.43 5.24
C PHE A 111 8.88 0.73 4.25
N VAL A 112 8.57 1.33 3.10
CA VAL A 112 9.60 1.77 2.14
C VAL A 112 10.55 2.77 2.80
N TYR A 113 10.02 3.75 3.54
CA TYR A 113 10.82 4.69 4.32
C TYR A 113 11.75 3.99 5.33
N LEU A 114 11.23 2.99 6.06
CA LEU A 114 12.03 2.21 7.02
C LEU A 114 13.16 1.44 6.30
N PHE A 115 12.86 0.85 5.16
CA PHE A 115 13.88 0.16 4.37
C PHE A 115 14.98 1.11 3.92
N GLU A 116 14.65 2.23 3.28
CA GLU A 116 15.60 3.19 2.73
C GLU A 116 16.46 3.89 3.80
N ASN A 117 15.87 4.19 4.96
CA ASN A 117 16.51 5.03 5.97
C ASN A 117 17.17 4.27 7.11
N PHE A 118 16.84 3.00 7.29
CA PHE A 118 17.41 2.17 8.36
C PHE A 118 18.07 0.91 7.79
N TYR A 119 17.34 0.02 7.14
CA TYR A 119 17.89 -1.25 6.66
C TYR A 119 18.94 -1.08 5.57
N ALA A 120 18.70 -0.27 4.56
CA ALA A 120 19.69 0.01 3.50
C ALA A 120 20.93 0.77 4.01
N LYS A 121 20.82 1.43 5.17
CA LYS A 121 21.94 2.15 5.82
C LYS A 121 22.69 1.34 6.87
N GLY A 122 22.40 0.03 6.99
CA GLY A 122 23.21 -0.88 7.80
C GLY A 122 22.48 -1.56 8.97
N ASP A 123 21.25 -1.18 9.30
CA ASP A 123 20.51 -1.80 10.42
C ASP A 123 20.02 -3.23 10.09
N THR A 124 20.49 -3.83 9.00
CA THR A 124 20.19 -5.22 8.60
C THR A 124 20.74 -6.28 9.55
N VAL A 125 21.69 -5.93 10.40
CA VAL A 125 22.30 -6.86 11.39
C VAL A 125 21.30 -7.39 12.41
N ILE A 126 20.18 -6.70 12.62
CA ILE A 126 19.10 -7.15 13.50
C ILE A 126 18.21 -8.24 12.87
N LEU A 127 18.38 -8.49 11.57
CA LEU A 127 17.61 -9.48 10.81
C LEU A 127 18.47 -10.73 10.57
N ASN A 128 17.86 -11.90 10.76
CA ASN A 128 18.47 -13.12 10.24
C ASN A 128 18.48 -13.13 8.69
N PRO A 129 19.27 -13.98 8.02
CA PRO A 129 19.41 -13.98 6.56
C PRO A 129 18.07 -14.14 5.79
N ALA A 130 17.17 -14.99 6.31
CA ALA A 130 15.86 -15.22 5.68
C ALA A 130 14.97 -13.97 5.78
N SER A 131 14.88 -13.36 6.96
CA SER A 131 14.13 -12.12 7.17
C SER A 131 14.71 -10.95 6.37
N ARG A 132 16.04 -10.87 6.25
CA ARG A 132 16.70 -9.86 5.42
C ARG A 132 16.27 -9.98 3.96
N LYS A 133 16.29 -11.20 3.42
CA LYS A 133 15.84 -11.48 2.05
C LYS A 133 14.39 -11.03 1.86
N THR A 134 13.47 -11.47 2.76
CA THR A 134 12.05 -11.12 2.70
C THR A 134 11.81 -9.60 2.74
N VAL A 135 12.45 -8.90 3.69
CA VAL A 135 12.32 -7.44 3.82
C VAL A 135 12.83 -6.73 2.56
N THR A 136 13.97 -7.18 2.03
CA THR A 136 14.58 -6.57 0.83
C THR A 136 13.73 -6.79 -0.42
N GLU A 137 13.30 -8.03 -0.69
CA GLU A 137 12.44 -8.34 -1.84
C GLU A 137 11.11 -7.59 -1.77
N ARG A 138 10.52 -7.55 -0.58
CA ARG A 138 9.27 -6.83 -0.35
C ARG A 138 9.42 -5.32 -0.55
N ALA A 139 10.52 -4.73 -0.09
CA ALA A 139 10.80 -3.31 -0.28
C ALA A 139 10.90 -2.95 -1.76
N TYR A 140 11.66 -3.71 -2.55
CA TYR A 140 11.76 -3.46 -4.00
C TYR A 140 10.42 -3.58 -4.72
N SER A 141 9.58 -4.54 -4.33
CA SER A 141 8.22 -4.65 -4.88
C SER A 141 7.40 -3.40 -4.55
N LEU A 142 7.37 -2.97 -3.30
CA LEU A 142 6.55 -1.84 -2.85
C LEU A 142 7.08 -0.48 -3.33
N MET A 143 8.39 -0.33 -3.49
CA MET A 143 8.98 0.89 -4.08
C MET A 143 8.50 1.14 -5.51
N ALA A 144 8.23 0.07 -6.28
CA ALA A 144 7.82 0.19 -7.68
C ALA A 144 6.34 0.60 -7.85
N ASN A 145 5.50 0.45 -6.82
CA ASN A 145 4.05 0.61 -6.95
C ASN A 145 3.42 1.55 -5.90
N GLN A 146 4.17 2.53 -5.43
CA GLN A 146 3.67 3.54 -4.49
C GLN A 146 2.57 4.41 -5.12
N LEU A 147 1.61 4.88 -4.30
CA LEU A 147 0.60 5.83 -4.74
C LEU A 147 1.25 7.10 -5.29
N GLY A 148 0.70 7.61 -6.38
CA GLY A 148 1.20 8.80 -7.08
C GLY A 148 2.35 8.53 -8.05
N LEU A 149 3.02 7.38 -7.99
CA LEU A 149 4.06 7.01 -8.96
C LEU A 149 3.45 6.53 -10.29
N PRO A 150 4.17 6.68 -11.41
CA PRO A 150 3.83 5.99 -12.65
C PRO A 150 3.78 4.48 -12.42
N ALA A 151 2.74 3.83 -12.89
CA ALA A 151 2.63 2.38 -12.81
C ALA A 151 3.74 1.71 -13.62
N PRO A 152 4.32 0.58 -13.18
CA PRO A 152 5.29 -0.15 -13.97
C PRO A 152 4.76 -0.48 -15.37
N ALA A 153 5.62 -0.43 -16.39
CA ALA A 153 5.23 -0.74 -17.75
C ALA A 153 4.72 -2.18 -17.86
N LEU A 154 3.68 -2.35 -18.66
CA LEU A 154 3.11 -3.64 -19.02
C LEU A 154 3.10 -3.74 -20.54
N ASP A 155 4.05 -4.47 -21.09
CA ASP A 155 4.15 -4.79 -22.50
C ASP A 155 3.76 -6.27 -22.69
N LEU A 156 2.51 -6.44 -23.11
CA LEU A 156 1.81 -7.73 -23.16
C LEU A 156 1.31 -7.99 -24.58
N VAL A 157 0.65 -9.13 -24.76
CA VAL A 157 -0.09 -9.44 -25.99
C VAL A 157 -1.52 -9.87 -25.66
N ASP A 158 -2.44 -9.59 -26.56
CA ASP A 158 -3.81 -10.10 -26.48
C ASP A 158 -3.90 -11.57 -26.92
N SER A 159 -5.13 -12.10 -26.93
CA SER A 159 -5.40 -13.49 -27.32
C SER A 159 -5.13 -13.82 -28.80
N LEU A 160 -4.86 -12.80 -29.63
CA LEU A 160 -4.50 -12.91 -31.05
C LEU A 160 -3.00 -12.64 -31.28
N GLY A 161 -2.24 -12.35 -30.24
CA GLY A 161 -0.81 -12.03 -30.32
C GLY A 161 -0.53 -10.56 -30.66
N LYS A 162 -1.55 -9.69 -30.69
CA LYS A 162 -1.37 -8.27 -30.91
C LYS A 162 -0.80 -7.60 -29.64
N ALA A 163 0.17 -6.73 -29.82
CA ALA A 163 0.80 -5.99 -28.71
C ALA A 163 -0.21 -5.11 -27.96
N VAL A 164 -0.16 -5.18 -26.64
CA VAL A 164 -0.95 -4.36 -25.70
C VAL A 164 0.03 -3.72 -24.72
N SER A 165 0.23 -2.41 -24.84
CA SER A 165 1.06 -1.65 -23.90
C SER A 165 0.18 -0.76 -23.03
N LEU A 166 0.39 -0.79 -21.72
CA LEU A 166 -0.37 -0.01 -20.73
C LEU A 166 -0.35 1.50 -21.08
N TYR A 167 0.80 2.02 -21.45
CA TYR A 167 0.99 3.44 -21.71
C TYR A 167 0.38 3.92 -23.03
N ASN A 168 0.08 2.99 -23.93
CA ASN A 168 -0.58 3.30 -25.21
C ASN A 168 -2.11 3.25 -25.15
N LEU A 169 -2.69 2.94 -23.97
CA LEU A 169 -4.14 2.88 -23.78
C LEU A 169 -4.71 4.27 -23.50
N PRO A 170 -5.48 4.88 -24.43
CA PRO A 170 -6.13 6.16 -24.19
C PRO A 170 -7.28 5.95 -23.19
N ALA A 171 -7.22 6.61 -22.04
CA ALA A 171 -8.27 6.55 -21.02
C ALA A 171 -8.12 7.68 -20.00
N THR A 172 -9.23 8.19 -19.47
CA THR A 172 -9.22 9.09 -18.31
C THR A 172 -8.77 8.35 -17.07
N TYR A 173 -9.23 7.11 -16.93
CA TYR A 173 -8.81 6.17 -15.90
C TYR A 173 -8.51 4.81 -16.52
N THR A 174 -7.54 4.10 -15.98
CA THR A 174 -7.27 2.71 -16.35
C THR A 174 -7.36 1.84 -15.11
N MET A 175 -8.19 0.80 -15.15
CA MET A 175 -8.20 -0.22 -14.11
C MET A 175 -7.44 -1.45 -14.61
N VAL A 176 -6.36 -1.80 -13.92
CA VAL A 176 -5.55 -2.98 -14.20
C VAL A 176 -5.93 -4.09 -13.23
N VAL A 177 -6.37 -5.21 -13.74
CA VAL A 177 -6.85 -6.36 -12.96
C VAL A 177 -5.98 -7.57 -13.29
N PHE A 178 -5.12 -7.96 -12.36
CA PHE A 178 -4.34 -9.18 -12.46
C PHE A 178 -5.15 -10.36 -11.93
N TYR A 179 -5.36 -11.39 -12.74
CA TYR A 179 -6.22 -12.50 -12.38
C TYR A 179 -5.71 -13.85 -12.90
N ASP A 180 -6.18 -14.91 -12.25
CA ASP A 180 -6.01 -16.31 -12.67
C ASP A 180 -7.42 -16.89 -12.97
N PRO A 181 -7.66 -17.43 -14.16
CA PRO A 181 -8.93 -18.06 -14.51
C PRO A 181 -9.35 -19.22 -13.58
N ASN A 182 -8.38 -19.85 -12.92
CA ASN A 182 -8.63 -20.96 -12.01
C ASN A 182 -8.92 -20.53 -10.58
N CYS A 183 -8.61 -19.26 -10.23
CA CYS A 183 -8.84 -18.72 -8.89
C CYS A 183 -10.33 -18.55 -8.58
N GLY A 184 -10.79 -19.11 -7.46
CA GLY A 184 -12.19 -19.02 -7.00
C GLY A 184 -12.62 -17.56 -6.81
N HIS A 185 -11.83 -16.74 -6.11
CA HIS A 185 -12.13 -15.32 -5.91
C HIS A 185 -12.23 -14.54 -7.23
N CYS A 186 -11.39 -14.87 -8.23
CA CYS A 186 -11.50 -14.24 -9.55
C CYS A 186 -12.82 -14.56 -10.24
N LYS A 187 -13.32 -15.81 -10.09
CA LYS A 187 -14.59 -16.23 -10.67
C LYS A 187 -15.81 -15.48 -10.09
N GLU A 188 -15.69 -14.97 -8.87
CA GLU A 188 -16.71 -14.21 -8.16
C GLU A 188 -16.57 -12.70 -8.35
N GLU A 189 -15.36 -12.17 -8.18
CA GLU A 189 -15.11 -10.72 -8.15
C GLU A 189 -15.08 -10.07 -9.54
N LEU A 190 -14.55 -10.76 -10.58
CA LEU A 190 -14.45 -10.14 -11.90
C LEU A 190 -15.82 -9.81 -12.55
N PRO A 191 -16.85 -10.67 -12.46
CA PRO A 191 -18.20 -10.29 -12.92
C PRO A 191 -18.78 -9.10 -12.16
N ARG A 192 -18.49 -8.95 -10.85
CA ARG A 192 -18.91 -7.81 -10.06
C ARG A 192 -18.20 -6.53 -10.53
N LEU A 193 -16.89 -6.59 -10.75
CA LEU A 193 -16.12 -5.47 -11.34
C LEU A 193 -16.68 -5.06 -12.71
N ASP A 194 -17.01 -6.02 -13.58
CA ASP A 194 -17.60 -5.75 -14.90
C ASP A 194 -18.99 -5.10 -14.77
N SER A 195 -19.78 -5.49 -13.79
CA SER A 195 -21.08 -4.85 -13.53
C SER A 195 -20.94 -3.37 -13.17
N PHE A 196 -20.02 -3.03 -12.24
CA PHE A 196 -19.70 -1.64 -11.90
C PHE A 196 -19.15 -0.87 -13.09
N TYR A 197 -18.25 -1.48 -13.86
CA TYR A 197 -17.68 -0.88 -15.06
C TYR A 197 -18.78 -0.49 -16.07
N ARG A 198 -19.66 -1.42 -16.42
CA ARG A 198 -20.74 -1.16 -17.38
C ARG A 198 -21.76 -0.15 -16.87
N ALA A 199 -22.10 -0.23 -15.58
CA ALA A 199 -23.11 0.64 -14.99
C ALA A 199 -22.64 2.09 -14.77
N LYS A 200 -21.36 2.29 -14.43
CA LYS A 200 -20.87 3.59 -13.96
C LYS A 200 -19.54 4.01 -14.60
N TRP A 201 -18.50 3.16 -14.53
CA TRP A 201 -17.12 3.60 -14.76
C TRP A 201 -16.81 3.85 -16.23
N LYS A 202 -17.49 3.15 -17.15
CA LYS A 202 -17.35 3.38 -18.58
C LYS A 202 -17.73 4.80 -18.97
N ALA A 203 -18.75 5.38 -18.33
CA ALA A 203 -19.23 6.74 -18.61
C ALA A 203 -18.21 7.84 -18.22
N VAL A 204 -17.30 7.56 -17.27
CA VAL A 204 -16.25 8.50 -16.86
C VAL A 204 -14.92 8.27 -17.58
N GLY A 205 -14.94 7.54 -18.69
CA GLY A 205 -13.77 7.34 -19.55
C GLY A 205 -12.78 6.30 -19.01
N MET A 206 -13.27 5.30 -18.26
CA MET A 206 -12.43 4.20 -17.77
C MET A 206 -12.19 3.14 -18.85
N THR A 207 -10.96 2.65 -18.93
CA THR A 207 -10.59 1.44 -19.68
C THR A 207 -10.20 0.34 -18.69
N MET A 208 -10.74 -0.86 -18.89
CA MET A 208 -10.39 -2.05 -18.12
C MET A 208 -9.36 -2.89 -18.89
N ILE A 209 -8.25 -3.23 -18.21
CA ILE A 209 -7.28 -4.20 -18.72
C ILE A 209 -7.19 -5.37 -17.76
N GLY A 210 -7.54 -6.55 -18.22
CA GLY A 210 -7.40 -7.80 -17.50
C GLY A 210 -6.11 -8.51 -17.89
N VAL A 211 -5.20 -8.66 -16.95
CA VAL A 211 -3.92 -9.34 -17.15
C VAL A 211 -4.02 -10.77 -16.61
N ASN A 212 -4.05 -11.74 -17.51
CA ASN A 212 -3.96 -13.16 -17.13
C ASN A 212 -2.55 -13.47 -16.64
N ILE A 213 -2.45 -13.89 -15.39
CA ILE A 213 -1.16 -14.28 -14.79
C ILE A 213 -0.89 -15.80 -14.88
N TYR A 214 -1.83 -16.58 -15.38
CA TYR A 214 -1.71 -18.03 -15.51
C TYR A 214 -1.09 -18.40 -16.87
N ASP A 215 0.11 -18.96 -16.85
CA ASP A 215 0.93 -19.14 -18.06
C ASP A 215 0.58 -20.40 -18.86
N ALA A 216 -0.20 -21.37 -18.29
CA ALA A 216 -0.22 -22.73 -18.81
C ALA A 216 -1.27 -23.00 -19.91
N GLU A 217 -2.45 -22.34 -19.91
CA GLU A 217 -3.53 -22.71 -20.82
C GLU A 217 -4.34 -21.53 -21.36
N GLN A 218 -4.00 -21.08 -22.56
CA GLN A 218 -4.77 -20.00 -23.23
C GLN A 218 -6.22 -20.39 -23.52
N ALA A 219 -6.52 -21.68 -23.72
CA ALA A 219 -7.88 -22.15 -23.98
C ALA A 219 -8.79 -21.96 -22.76
N ALA A 220 -8.30 -22.31 -21.56
CA ALA A 220 -9.02 -22.08 -20.30
C ALA A 220 -9.26 -20.60 -20.04
N TRP A 221 -8.27 -19.75 -20.31
CA TRP A 221 -8.40 -18.31 -20.21
C TRP A 221 -9.45 -17.72 -21.16
N LYS A 222 -9.42 -18.07 -22.45
CA LYS A 222 -10.42 -17.63 -23.44
C LYS A 222 -11.84 -18.07 -23.05
N LYS A 223 -11.99 -19.31 -22.61
CA LYS A 223 -13.25 -19.87 -22.10
C LYS A 223 -13.77 -19.05 -20.90
N PHE A 224 -12.89 -18.79 -19.94
CA PHE A 224 -13.23 -17.99 -18.75
C PHE A 224 -13.75 -16.59 -19.12
N VAL A 225 -13.09 -15.86 -20.02
CA VAL A 225 -13.52 -14.52 -20.46
C VAL A 225 -14.91 -14.56 -21.09
N VAL A 226 -15.24 -15.58 -21.85
CA VAL A 226 -16.56 -15.76 -22.47
C VAL A 226 -17.60 -16.13 -21.43
N GLU A 227 -17.35 -17.13 -20.59
CA GLU A 227 -18.28 -17.62 -19.57
C GLU A 227 -18.60 -16.57 -18.53
N LYS A 228 -17.65 -15.72 -18.16
CA LYS A 228 -17.82 -14.63 -17.20
C LYS A 228 -18.29 -13.32 -17.83
N ASN A 229 -18.55 -13.32 -19.15
CA ASN A 229 -19.03 -12.17 -19.92
C ASN A 229 -18.12 -10.92 -19.81
N LEU A 230 -16.81 -11.10 -19.76
CA LEU A 230 -15.82 -10.03 -19.59
C LEU A 230 -15.35 -9.41 -20.92
N LYS A 231 -16.13 -9.51 -22.00
CA LYS A 231 -15.76 -9.11 -23.37
C LYS A 231 -15.53 -7.60 -23.55
N ASN A 232 -15.97 -6.79 -22.58
CA ASN A 232 -15.78 -5.34 -22.62
C ASN A 232 -14.40 -4.87 -22.18
N TRP A 233 -13.55 -5.78 -21.72
CA TRP A 233 -12.20 -5.49 -21.25
C TRP A 233 -11.18 -5.79 -22.31
N ILE A 234 -10.03 -5.15 -22.23
CA ILE A 234 -8.82 -5.57 -22.94
C ILE A 234 -8.20 -6.69 -22.13
N HIS A 235 -8.08 -7.88 -22.72
CA HIS A 235 -7.45 -9.01 -22.04
C HIS A 235 -6.08 -9.29 -22.64
N ALA A 236 -5.06 -9.37 -21.77
CA ALA A 236 -3.69 -9.56 -22.20
C ALA A 236 -2.91 -10.49 -21.26
N TYR A 237 -1.76 -10.96 -21.72
CA TYR A 237 -0.83 -11.79 -20.95
C TYR A 237 0.61 -11.57 -21.41
N GLN A 238 1.59 -11.93 -20.58
CA GLN A 238 2.99 -11.96 -20.97
C GLN A 238 3.33 -13.29 -21.64
N THR A 239 3.93 -13.26 -22.82
CA THR A 239 4.37 -14.48 -23.50
C THR A 239 5.57 -15.10 -22.77
N LYS A 240 5.73 -16.43 -22.90
CA LYS A 240 6.90 -17.15 -22.36
C LYS A 240 8.21 -16.54 -22.85
N ALA A 241 8.30 -16.21 -24.14
CA ALA A 241 9.48 -15.59 -24.73
C ALA A 241 9.80 -14.21 -24.13
N ALA A 242 8.78 -13.39 -23.88
CA ALA A 242 8.97 -12.08 -23.23
C ALA A 242 9.44 -12.24 -21.78
N LYS A 243 8.87 -13.21 -21.05
CA LYS A 243 9.30 -13.54 -19.67
C LYS A 243 10.75 -13.98 -19.62
N GLU A 244 11.15 -14.92 -20.50
CA GLU A 244 12.55 -15.39 -20.59
C GLU A 244 13.52 -14.27 -21.00
N ALA A 245 13.09 -13.35 -21.87
CA ALA A 245 13.88 -12.19 -22.25
C ALA A 245 14.08 -11.22 -21.07
N ASP A 246 13.05 -11.00 -20.24
CA ASP A 246 13.16 -10.20 -19.03
C ASP A 246 14.09 -10.82 -18.01
N GLU A 247 13.98 -12.13 -17.77
CA GLU A 247 14.85 -12.88 -16.86
C GLU A 247 16.33 -12.82 -17.31
N LYS A 248 16.60 -13.04 -18.61
CA LYS A 248 17.96 -12.94 -19.17
C LYS A 248 18.55 -11.53 -19.08
N ALA A 249 17.71 -10.51 -19.18
CA ALA A 249 18.12 -9.11 -19.06
C ALA A 249 18.21 -8.63 -17.60
N GLY A 250 17.92 -9.48 -16.60
CA GLY A 250 17.87 -9.11 -15.19
C GLY A 250 16.78 -8.10 -14.86
N ARG A 251 15.74 -7.98 -15.70
CA ARG A 251 14.61 -7.08 -15.43
C ARG A 251 13.67 -7.71 -14.41
N ALA A 252 13.18 -6.87 -13.49
CA ALA A 252 12.19 -7.31 -12.51
C ALA A 252 10.88 -7.73 -13.20
N ASN A 253 10.34 -8.86 -12.79
CA ASN A 253 9.08 -9.37 -13.31
C ASN A 253 7.91 -8.44 -12.90
N TYR A 254 6.94 -8.22 -13.79
CA TYR A 254 5.77 -7.39 -13.50
C TYR A 254 4.99 -7.88 -12.26
N ARG A 255 4.97 -9.19 -11.97
CA ARG A 255 4.33 -9.73 -10.76
C ARG A 255 4.97 -9.16 -9.49
N GLN A 256 6.29 -9.03 -9.49
CA GLN A 256 7.04 -8.40 -8.40
C GLN A 256 6.77 -6.90 -8.36
N LEU A 257 6.85 -6.21 -9.50
CA LEU A 257 6.65 -4.75 -9.58
C LEU A 257 5.25 -4.31 -9.16
N TYR A 258 4.22 -5.12 -9.42
CA TYR A 258 2.84 -4.89 -9.00
C TYR A 258 2.45 -5.64 -7.71
N ASP A 259 3.43 -6.22 -7.01
CA ASP A 259 3.20 -6.91 -5.74
C ASP A 259 2.06 -7.95 -5.79
N ILE A 260 2.07 -8.80 -6.83
CA ILE A 260 1.01 -9.77 -7.09
C ILE A 260 1.32 -11.09 -6.37
N TYR A 261 0.85 -11.21 -5.14
CA TYR A 261 0.94 -12.43 -4.34
C TYR A 261 -0.42 -13.13 -4.13
N LYS A 262 -1.50 -12.48 -4.54
CA LYS A 262 -2.88 -13.01 -4.53
C LYS A 262 -3.63 -12.52 -5.77
N THR A 263 -4.73 -13.20 -6.11
CA THR A 263 -5.62 -12.80 -7.20
C THR A 263 -7.09 -12.77 -6.75
N PRO A 264 -7.88 -11.84 -7.25
CA PRO A 264 -7.47 -10.73 -8.11
C PRO A 264 -6.65 -9.67 -7.38
N THR A 265 -5.70 -9.03 -8.07
CA THR A 265 -5.01 -7.82 -7.62
C THR A 265 -5.39 -6.67 -8.54
N VAL A 266 -5.86 -5.56 -7.98
CA VAL A 266 -6.46 -4.46 -8.75
C VAL A 266 -5.75 -3.16 -8.47
N TYR A 267 -5.45 -2.42 -9.56
CA TYR A 267 -4.88 -1.07 -9.54
C TYR A 267 -5.77 -0.12 -10.33
N LEU A 268 -5.97 1.08 -9.80
CA LEU A 268 -6.62 2.18 -10.49
C LEU A 268 -5.57 3.26 -10.83
N LEU A 269 -5.50 3.62 -12.09
CA LEU A 269 -4.55 4.59 -12.63
C LEU A 269 -5.30 5.80 -13.19
N ASP A 270 -4.68 6.98 -13.11
CA ASP A 270 -5.17 8.18 -13.77
C ASP A 270 -4.80 8.23 -15.28
N LYS A 271 -5.08 9.35 -15.94
CA LYS A 271 -4.79 9.58 -17.37
C LYS A 271 -3.29 9.46 -17.70
N ASP A 272 -2.42 9.82 -16.76
CA ASP A 272 -0.96 9.78 -16.89
C ASP A 272 -0.37 8.45 -16.41
N LYS A 273 -1.23 7.45 -16.18
CA LYS A 273 -0.89 6.12 -15.67
C LYS A 273 -0.24 6.14 -14.29
N ARG A 274 -0.53 7.16 -13.47
CA ARG A 274 -0.12 7.18 -12.06
C ARG A 274 -1.08 6.36 -11.22
N ILE A 275 -0.54 5.63 -10.28
CA ILE A 275 -1.32 4.79 -9.35
C ILE A 275 -2.08 5.70 -8.39
N ILE A 276 -3.40 5.71 -8.47
CA ILE A 276 -4.27 6.50 -7.59
C ILE A 276 -5.00 5.65 -6.54
N ALA A 277 -5.12 4.34 -6.79
CA ALA A 277 -5.59 3.38 -5.81
C ALA A 277 -5.11 1.96 -6.13
N LYS A 278 -4.97 1.13 -5.11
CA LYS A 278 -4.57 -0.28 -5.27
C LYS A 278 -5.14 -1.15 -4.16
N GLN A 279 -5.44 -2.42 -4.50
CA GLN A 279 -5.79 -3.49 -3.54
C GLN A 279 -6.98 -3.16 -2.61
N LEU A 280 -7.96 -2.44 -3.12
CA LEU A 280 -9.19 -2.06 -2.42
C LEU A 280 -10.35 -2.98 -2.79
N THR A 281 -11.46 -2.87 -2.05
CA THR A 281 -12.74 -3.47 -2.45
C THR A 281 -13.33 -2.71 -3.64
N ILE A 282 -14.28 -3.32 -4.33
CA ILE A 282 -14.95 -2.72 -5.49
C ILE A 282 -15.65 -1.42 -5.08
N GLU A 283 -16.31 -1.42 -3.92
CA GLU A 283 -17.02 -0.28 -3.37
C GLU A 283 -16.07 0.89 -3.06
N GLN A 284 -14.90 0.60 -2.49
CA GLN A 284 -13.88 1.62 -2.21
C GLN A 284 -13.29 2.21 -3.51
N PHE A 285 -13.11 1.39 -4.55
CA PHE A 285 -12.75 1.91 -5.88
C PHE A 285 -13.84 2.82 -6.45
N ASP A 286 -15.13 2.43 -6.33
CA ASP A 286 -16.26 3.24 -6.79
C ASP A 286 -16.29 4.60 -6.08
N ASP A 287 -16.12 4.63 -4.77
CA ASP A 287 -16.08 5.86 -3.98
C ASP A 287 -14.95 6.81 -4.45
N ILE A 288 -13.75 6.28 -4.67
CA ILE A 288 -12.61 7.07 -5.17
C ILE A 288 -12.90 7.64 -6.57
N ILE A 289 -13.45 6.82 -7.45
CA ILE A 289 -13.80 7.23 -8.82
C ILE A 289 -14.86 8.33 -8.79
N GLN A 290 -15.90 8.19 -7.97
CA GLN A 290 -16.95 9.19 -7.82
C GLN A 290 -16.41 10.53 -7.30
N VAL A 291 -15.53 10.50 -6.28
CA VAL A 291 -14.91 11.71 -5.74
C VAL A 291 -14.02 12.40 -6.78
N LYS A 292 -13.21 11.62 -7.51
CA LYS A 292 -12.29 12.19 -8.51
C LYS A 292 -13.00 12.68 -9.76
N SER A 293 -14.08 12.03 -10.20
CA SER A 293 -14.85 12.44 -11.38
C SER A 293 -15.70 13.70 -11.13
N LYS A 294 -16.04 14.02 -9.87
CA LYS A 294 -16.78 15.24 -9.49
C LYS A 294 -15.89 16.48 -9.33
N LYS A 295 -14.57 16.33 -9.14
CA LYS A 295 -13.66 17.46 -9.08
C LYS A 295 -13.38 17.93 -10.52
N PRO A 296 -13.65 19.22 -10.87
CA PRO A 296 -13.22 19.74 -12.16
C PRO A 296 -11.70 19.59 -12.24
N THR A 297 -11.23 19.09 -13.38
CA THR A 297 -9.81 19.05 -13.71
C THR A 297 -9.32 20.50 -13.77
N THR A 298 -8.84 21.04 -12.67
CA THR A 298 -8.10 22.31 -12.71
C THR A 298 -6.85 22.05 -13.53
N GLN A 299 -6.80 22.70 -14.66
CA GLN A 299 -5.67 22.75 -15.59
C GLN A 299 -4.43 23.33 -14.92
#